data_b9f2925d18628f06f71d354277bd1c7c
#
_entry.id   b9f2925d18628f06f71d354277bd1c7c
#
_cell.length_a   1.000
_cell.length_b   1.000
_cell.length_c   1.000
_cell.angle_alpha   90.00
_cell.angle_beta   90.00
_cell.angle_gamma   90.00
#
_symmetry.space_group_name_H-M   'P 1'
#
loop_
_entity.id
_entity.type
_entity.pdbx_description
1 polymer ?
#
loop_
_entity_poly.entity_id
_entity_poly.type
_entity_poly.pdbx_seq_one_letter_code
_entity_poly.pdbx_strand_id
1 'polypeptide(L)'
;MDRPPRYHCVVNNHSLALLRLQQFADSALPIGAAAHSFGLESLTESGLLNVDGLEAFLTDYIQETGVLEAAYCAWSATRPELAAWFTWNLELGARKPARESREASAAMGKRFLDLAARLTNSHLLRQAAEQASEVYLAPCFGLTAGVLGVEPEFAAAVFLQQSLTSLISCCQRLLPLGQSRAHEILWRLKPSIAEAARLGAAAHPDLPLPCFTPLLDLASARHPGLHTRLFIS
;
A
#
# COMPACT_ATOMS: atom_id res chain seq x y z
N MET A 1 -30.92 30.16 33.72
CA MET A 1 -29.87 29.90 32.72
C MET A 1 -29.88 28.40 32.40
N ASP A 2 -30.60 28.01 31.35
CA ASP A 2 -30.67 26.62 30.93
C ASP A 2 -29.36 26.20 30.29
N ARG A 3 -28.77 25.11 30.75
CA ARG A 3 -27.63 24.50 30.12
C ARG A 3 -28.07 23.90 28.75
N PRO A 4 -27.33 24.16 27.65
CA PRO A 4 -27.70 23.58 26.39
C PRO A 4 -27.69 22.03 26.48
N PRO A 5 -28.55 21.33 25.74
CA PRO A 5 -28.63 19.88 25.78
C PRO A 5 -27.30 19.26 25.44
N ARG A 6 -26.80 18.34 26.27
CA ARG A 6 -25.65 17.51 25.93
C ARG A 6 -26.06 16.59 24.78
N TYR A 7 -25.63 16.89 23.60
CA TYR A 7 -25.75 15.96 22.48
C TYR A 7 -24.96 14.70 22.85
N HIS A 8 -25.66 13.62 23.22
CA HIS A 8 -25.06 12.30 23.20
C HIS A 8 -24.79 11.94 21.74
N CYS A 9 -23.59 12.24 21.28
CA CYS A 9 -23.14 11.84 19.98
C CYS A 9 -22.99 10.32 20.00
N VAL A 10 -23.97 9.59 19.45
CA VAL A 10 -23.81 8.17 19.14
C VAL A 10 -22.81 8.11 18.00
N VAL A 11 -21.55 7.79 18.33
CA VAL A 11 -20.51 7.64 17.30
C VAL A 11 -20.91 6.50 16.38
N ASN A 12 -21.13 6.80 15.12
CA ASN A 12 -21.35 5.78 14.09
C ASN A 12 -20.06 4.97 13.93
N ASN A 13 -20.08 3.69 14.31
CA ASN A 13 -18.92 2.81 14.26
C ASN A 13 -18.30 2.74 12.85
N HIS A 14 -19.11 2.81 11.79
CA HIS A 14 -18.63 2.84 10.42
C HIS A 14 -17.79 4.11 10.14
N SER A 15 -18.30 5.30 10.49
CA SER A 15 -17.54 6.55 10.32
C SER A 15 -16.23 6.55 11.11
N LEU A 16 -16.22 5.98 12.31
CA LEU A 16 -15.00 5.87 13.11
C LEU A 16 -13.99 4.91 12.47
N ALA A 17 -14.44 3.78 11.93
CA ALA A 17 -13.58 2.83 11.21
C ALA A 17 -12.93 3.49 9.99
N LEU A 18 -13.70 4.24 9.19
CA LEU A 18 -13.20 4.97 8.03
C LEU A 18 -12.17 6.04 8.41
N LEU A 19 -12.41 6.83 9.45
CA LEU A 19 -11.47 7.85 9.93
C LEU A 19 -10.15 7.21 10.40
N ARG A 20 -10.23 6.09 11.10
CA ARG A 20 -9.04 5.33 11.53
C ARG A 20 -8.27 4.76 10.33
N LEU A 21 -8.98 4.19 9.35
CA LEU A 21 -8.34 3.69 8.13
C LEU A 21 -7.68 4.82 7.34
N GLN A 22 -8.34 5.98 7.22
CA GLN A 22 -7.77 7.16 6.58
C GLN A 22 -6.47 7.61 7.26
N GLN A 23 -6.40 7.57 8.59
CA GLN A 23 -5.16 7.87 9.32
C GLN A 23 -4.04 6.88 8.98
N PHE A 24 -4.34 5.59 8.81
CA PHE A 24 -3.36 4.59 8.37
C PHE A 24 -2.95 4.74 6.91
N ALA A 25 -3.76 5.39 6.09
CA ALA A 25 -3.47 5.69 4.69
C ALA A 25 -2.86 7.09 4.49
N ASP A 26 -2.53 7.80 5.54
CA ASP A 26 -1.90 9.12 5.44
C ASP A 26 -0.44 8.98 4.98
N SER A 27 -0.04 9.80 4.01
CA SER A 27 1.35 9.89 3.54
C SER A 27 2.35 10.32 4.62
N ALA A 28 1.87 11.01 5.67
CA ALA A 28 2.65 11.41 6.84
C ALA A 28 2.82 10.27 7.87
N LEU A 29 2.20 9.09 7.65
CA LEU A 29 2.36 7.97 8.57
C LEU A 29 3.85 7.59 8.70
N PRO A 30 4.42 7.47 9.92
CA PRO A 30 5.87 7.31 10.10
C PRO A 30 6.35 5.88 9.83
N ILE A 31 6.05 5.36 8.64
CA ILE A 31 6.48 4.02 8.18
C ILE A 31 7.69 4.06 7.25
N GLY A 32 8.12 5.26 6.84
CA GLY A 32 9.29 5.45 5.98
C GLY A 32 9.00 5.32 4.48
N ALA A 33 7.75 5.41 4.05
CA ALA A 33 7.36 5.28 2.64
C ALA A 33 8.11 6.26 1.72
N ALA A 34 8.37 7.48 2.17
CA ALA A 34 9.08 8.51 1.40
C ALA A 34 10.56 8.20 1.09
N ALA A 35 11.12 7.14 1.70
CA ALA A 35 12.53 6.75 1.51
C ALA A 35 12.72 5.72 0.37
N HIS A 36 11.65 5.23 -0.26
CA HIS A 36 11.69 4.14 -1.22
C HIS A 36 11.11 4.55 -2.57
N SER A 37 11.86 4.27 -3.65
CA SER A 37 11.46 4.59 -5.02
C SER A 37 10.81 3.42 -5.76
N PHE A 38 11.00 2.20 -5.27
CA PHE A 38 10.50 0.97 -5.92
C PHE A 38 10.91 0.83 -7.39
N GLY A 39 12.14 1.24 -7.73
CA GLY A 39 12.67 1.20 -9.08
C GLY A 39 12.41 2.45 -9.93
N LEU A 40 11.56 3.40 -9.48
CA LEU A 40 11.26 4.62 -10.24
C LEU A 40 12.51 5.48 -10.46
N GLU A 41 13.42 5.55 -9.50
CA GLU A 41 14.68 6.30 -9.63
C GLU A 41 15.54 5.73 -10.78
N SER A 42 15.69 4.41 -10.86
CA SER A 42 16.41 3.76 -11.96
C SER A 42 15.76 3.95 -13.33
N LEU A 43 14.42 3.91 -13.40
CA LEU A 43 13.67 4.16 -14.63
C LEU A 43 13.83 5.60 -15.10
N THR A 44 13.81 6.55 -14.17
CA THR A 44 13.99 7.97 -14.47
C THR A 44 15.42 8.27 -14.93
N GLU A 45 16.42 7.75 -14.22
CA GLU A 45 17.84 7.94 -14.59
C GLU A 45 18.16 7.36 -15.97
N SER A 46 17.57 6.21 -16.30
CA SER A 46 17.73 5.58 -17.64
C SER A 46 16.89 6.23 -18.73
N GLY A 47 16.11 7.26 -18.45
CA GLY A 47 15.22 7.94 -19.41
C GLY A 47 14.01 7.12 -19.85
N LEU A 48 13.74 5.97 -19.21
CA LEU A 48 12.60 5.11 -19.53
C LEU A 48 11.29 5.63 -18.90
N LEU A 49 11.37 6.47 -17.88
CA LEU A 49 10.23 7.13 -17.25
C LEU A 49 10.40 8.64 -17.30
N ASN A 50 9.39 9.31 -17.82
CA ASN A 50 9.30 10.78 -17.88
C ASN A 50 7.86 11.24 -17.51
N VAL A 51 7.63 12.56 -17.47
CA VAL A 51 6.33 13.12 -17.07
C VAL A 51 5.21 12.70 -18.03
N ASP A 52 5.48 12.62 -19.32
CA ASP A 52 4.45 12.32 -20.34
C ASP A 52 4.03 10.84 -20.29
N GLY A 53 4.95 9.93 -19.99
CA GLY A 53 4.70 8.50 -19.86
C GLY A 53 4.20 8.06 -18.48
N LEU A 54 4.22 8.97 -17.48
CA LEU A 54 3.97 8.60 -16.08
C LEU A 54 2.56 8.03 -15.84
N GLU A 55 1.54 8.61 -16.44
CA GLU A 55 0.15 8.17 -16.24
C GLU A 55 -0.07 6.77 -16.82
N ALA A 56 0.46 6.50 -18.02
CA ALA A 56 0.40 5.16 -18.63
C ALA A 56 1.15 4.14 -17.79
N PHE A 57 2.37 4.46 -17.35
CA PHE A 57 3.16 3.59 -16.46
C PHE A 57 2.43 3.25 -15.16
N LEU A 58 1.79 4.24 -14.52
CA LEU A 58 1.04 4.00 -13.28
C LEU A 58 -0.24 3.18 -13.54
N THR A 59 -0.86 3.32 -14.71
CA THR A 59 -1.99 2.48 -15.12
C THR A 59 -1.56 1.02 -15.23
N ASP A 60 -0.46 0.73 -15.89
CA ASP A 60 0.10 -0.62 -16.02
C ASP A 60 0.50 -1.17 -14.64
N TYR A 61 1.13 -0.35 -13.80
CA TYR A 61 1.45 -0.72 -12.42
C TYR A 61 0.21 -1.15 -11.63
N ILE A 62 -0.91 -0.41 -11.76
CA ILE A 62 -2.17 -0.73 -11.07
C ILE A 62 -2.71 -2.08 -11.56
N GLN A 63 -2.68 -2.33 -12.87
CA GLN A 63 -3.22 -3.56 -13.47
C GLN A 63 -2.43 -4.81 -13.09
N GLU A 64 -1.15 -4.69 -12.85
CA GLU A 64 -0.26 -5.80 -12.50
C GLU A 64 -0.01 -5.87 -10.98
N THR A 65 0.93 -5.07 -10.49
CA THR A 65 1.29 -5.06 -9.05
C THR A 65 0.11 -4.64 -8.17
N GLY A 66 -0.68 -3.67 -8.63
CA GLY A 66 -1.82 -3.14 -7.89
C GLY A 66 -2.87 -4.21 -7.62
N VAL A 67 -3.30 -4.98 -8.63
CA VAL A 67 -4.27 -6.08 -8.48
C VAL A 67 -3.73 -7.15 -7.54
N LEU A 68 -2.46 -7.53 -7.70
CA LEU A 68 -1.81 -8.49 -6.82
C LEU A 68 -1.86 -8.04 -5.36
N GLU A 69 -1.35 -6.85 -5.05
CA GLU A 69 -1.29 -6.34 -3.68
C GLU A 69 -2.69 -6.07 -3.09
N ALA A 70 -3.65 -5.64 -3.93
CA ALA A 70 -5.06 -5.49 -3.55
C ALA A 70 -5.67 -6.81 -3.09
N ALA A 71 -5.36 -7.93 -3.76
CA ALA A 71 -5.86 -9.24 -3.37
C ALA A 71 -5.35 -9.65 -1.99
N TYR A 72 -4.05 -9.56 -1.73
CA TYR A 72 -3.49 -9.89 -0.42
C TYR A 72 -3.98 -8.96 0.70
N CYS A 73 -4.23 -7.69 0.38
CA CYS A 73 -4.87 -6.76 1.29
C CYS A 73 -6.31 -7.17 1.59
N ALA A 74 -7.12 -7.43 0.57
CA ALA A 74 -8.53 -7.81 0.71
C ALA A 74 -8.70 -9.15 1.43
N TRP A 75 -7.92 -10.17 1.09
CA TRP A 75 -7.96 -11.48 1.78
C TRP A 75 -7.64 -11.35 3.27
N SER A 76 -6.62 -10.55 3.61
CA SER A 76 -6.24 -10.28 5.00
C SER A 76 -7.32 -9.50 5.75
N ALA A 77 -8.09 -8.64 5.06
CA ALA A 77 -9.21 -7.92 5.63
C ALA A 77 -10.45 -8.81 5.81
N THR A 78 -10.74 -9.69 4.83
CA THR A 78 -11.86 -10.63 4.86
C THR A 78 -11.73 -11.62 5.99
N ARG A 79 -10.50 -12.08 6.25
CA ARG A 79 -10.21 -13.13 7.23
C ARG A 79 -9.07 -12.71 8.15
N PRO A 80 -9.36 -11.84 9.13
CA PRO A 80 -8.34 -11.32 10.03
C PRO A 80 -7.94 -12.37 11.10
N GLU A 81 -7.31 -13.44 10.64
CA GLU A 81 -6.82 -14.57 11.43
C GLU A 81 -5.33 -14.77 11.18
N LEU A 82 -4.56 -15.07 12.23
CA LEU A 82 -3.11 -15.19 12.13
C LEU A 82 -2.67 -16.25 11.12
N ALA A 83 -3.25 -17.44 11.15
CA ALA A 83 -2.80 -18.56 10.30
C ALA A 83 -2.95 -18.23 8.81
N ALA A 84 -4.10 -17.70 8.40
CA ALA A 84 -4.36 -17.29 7.03
C ALA A 84 -3.45 -16.10 6.64
N TRP A 85 -3.34 -15.10 7.51
CA TRP A 85 -2.50 -13.92 7.28
C TRP A 85 -1.02 -14.29 7.12
N PHE A 86 -0.47 -15.19 7.93
CA PHE A 86 0.91 -15.66 7.80
C PHE A 86 1.16 -16.28 6.42
N THR A 87 0.25 -17.14 5.96
CA THR A 87 0.34 -17.77 4.64
C THR A 87 0.40 -16.70 3.54
N TRP A 88 -0.55 -15.77 3.52
CA TRP A 88 -0.61 -14.71 2.50
C TRP A 88 0.55 -13.73 2.59
N ASN A 89 1.00 -13.42 3.80
CA ASN A 89 2.17 -12.56 3.99
C ASN A 89 3.44 -13.18 3.40
N LEU A 90 3.71 -14.45 3.67
CA LEU A 90 4.87 -15.16 3.12
C LEU A 90 4.76 -15.33 1.60
N GLU A 91 3.58 -15.65 1.10
CA GLU A 91 3.33 -15.81 -0.32
C GLU A 91 3.56 -14.50 -1.09
N LEU A 92 3.07 -13.37 -0.61
CA LEU A 92 3.35 -12.07 -1.23
C LEU A 92 4.86 -11.78 -1.24
N GLY A 93 5.58 -12.10 -0.17
CA GLY A 93 7.03 -11.97 -0.12
C GLY A 93 7.73 -12.75 -1.21
N ALA A 94 7.32 -14.01 -1.42
CA ALA A 94 7.87 -14.87 -2.47
C ALA A 94 7.58 -14.34 -3.90
N ARG A 95 6.52 -13.54 -4.07
CA ARG A 95 6.15 -12.91 -5.34
C ARG A 95 6.86 -11.58 -5.62
N LYS A 96 7.75 -11.11 -4.73
CA LYS A 96 8.57 -9.93 -4.92
C LYS A 96 10.02 -10.33 -5.27
N PRO A 97 10.35 -10.51 -6.57
CA PRO A 97 11.67 -11.02 -6.98
C PRO A 97 12.78 -10.02 -6.71
N ALA A 98 12.52 -8.71 -6.88
CA ALA A 98 13.49 -7.66 -6.62
C ALA A 98 13.74 -7.51 -5.11
N ARG A 99 14.97 -7.78 -4.68
CA ARG A 99 15.37 -7.75 -3.28
C ARG A 99 15.06 -6.41 -2.60
N GLU A 100 15.42 -5.30 -3.24
CA GLU A 100 15.21 -3.96 -2.66
C GLU A 100 13.73 -3.65 -2.45
N SER A 101 12.87 -3.93 -3.43
CA SER A 101 11.42 -3.75 -3.29
C SER A 101 10.84 -4.63 -2.19
N ARG A 102 11.33 -5.86 -2.05
CA ARG A 102 10.92 -6.79 -1.00
C ARG A 102 11.34 -6.28 0.38
N GLU A 103 12.60 -5.89 0.57
CA GLU A 103 13.11 -5.35 1.83
C GLU A 103 12.42 -4.03 2.22
N ALA A 104 12.15 -3.15 1.24
CA ALA A 104 11.39 -1.92 1.45
C ALA A 104 9.98 -2.19 1.97
N SER A 105 9.25 -3.09 1.28
CA SER A 105 7.91 -3.48 1.70
C SER A 105 7.91 -4.13 3.09
N ALA A 106 8.92 -4.95 3.40
CA ALA A 106 9.06 -5.58 4.72
C ALA A 106 9.34 -4.56 5.82
N ALA A 107 10.24 -3.61 5.58
CA ALA A 107 10.56 -2.56 6.54
C ALA A 107 9.37 -1.64 6.84
N MET A 108 8.61 -1.27 5.80
CA MET A 108 7.38 -0.49 5.96
C MET A 108 6.30 -1.29 6.66
N GLY A 109 6.10 -2.55 6.27
CA GLY A 109 5.12 -3.45 6.88
C GLY A 109 5.35 -3.62 8.37
N LYS A 110 6.61 -3.82 8.79
CA LYS A 110 6.97 -3.94 10.21
C LYS A 110 6.62 -2.68 11.00
N ARG A 111 7.03 -1.49 10.52
CA ARG A 111 6.73 -0.22 11.18
C ARG A 111 5.22 0.06 11.22
N PHE A 112 4.52 -0.27 10.13
CA PHE A 112 3.07 -0.14 10.05
C PHE A 112 2.38 -1.02 11.09
N LEU A 113 2.72 -2.31 11.14
CA LEU A 113 2.08 -3.28 12.03
C LEU A 113 2.33 -2.94 13.50
N ASP A 114 3.56 -2.54 13.87
CA ASP A 114 3.91 -2.10 15.22
C ASP A 114 3.10 -0.86 15.63
N LEU A 115 2.90 0.09 14.71
CA LEU A 115 2.09 1.28 14.95
C LEU A 115 0.60 0.92 15.06
N ALA A 116 0.08 0.11 14.15
CA ALA A 116 -1.31 -0.32 14.14
C ALA A 116 -1.67 -1.10 15.41
N ALA A 117 -0.81 -2.00 15.87
CA ALA A 117 -0.99 -2.74 17.11
C ALA A 117 -1.12 -1.82 18.34
N ARG A 118 -0.30 -0.76 18.39
CA ARG A 118 -0.36 0.24 19.47
C ARG A 118 -1.62 1.09 19.42
N LEU A 119 -1.97 1.63 18.24
CA LEU A 119 -3.10 2.54 18.09
C LEU A 119 -4.45 1.85 18.25
N THR A 120 -4.59 0.62 17.79
CA THR A 120 -5.84 -0.15 17.90
C THR A 120 -5.97 -0.89 19.22
N ASN A 121 -4.86 -1.07 19.95
CA ASN A 121 -4.77 -1.96 21.12
C ASN A 121 -5.22 -3.40 20.82
N SER A 122 -5.13 -3.86 19.57
CA SER A 122 -5.55 -5.18 19.13
C SER A 122 -4.56 -6.26 19.58
N HIS A 123 -5.08 -7.32 20.20
CA HIS A 123 -4.28 -8.50 20.55
C HIS A 123 -3.78 -9.23 19.29
N LEU A 124 -4.63 -9.33 18.27
CA LEU A 124 -4.30 -9.98 17.00
C LEU A 124 -3.11 -9.31 16.30
N LEU A 125 -3.12 -7.96 16.19
CA LEU A 125 -2.03 -7.23 15.56
C LEU A 125 -0.73 -7.30 16.37
N ARG A 126 -0.81 -7.35 17.70
CA ARG A 126 0.37 -7.58 18.55
C ARG A 126 0.98 -8.95 18.31
N GLN A 127 0.16 -10.01 18.31
CA GLN A 127 0.63 -11.35 18.02
C GLN A 127 1.25 -11.46 16.62
N ALA A 128 0.64 -10.84 15.61
CA ALA A 128 1.20 -10.77 14.26
C ALA A 128 2.59 -10.09 14.26
N ALA A 129 2.73 -8.97 14.97
CA ALA A 129 3.99 -8.21 15.05
C ALA A 129 5.10 -8.97 15.81
N GLU A 130 4.75 -9.77 16.81
CA GLU A 130 5.68 -10.54 17.63
C GLU A 130 6.15 -11.84 16.95
N GLN A 131 5.27 -12.48 16.18
CA GLN A 131 5.53 -13.82 15.63
C GLN A 131 6.10 -13.80 14.21
N ALA A 132 5.86 -12.72 13.44
CA ALA A 132 6.34 -12.65 12.06
C ALA A 132 7.81 -12.23 11.98
N SER A 133 8.62 -13.01 11.23
CA SER A 133 10.00 -12.66 10.92
C SER A 133 10.09 -11.56 9.86
N GLU A 134 9.20 -11.61 8.86
CA GLU A 134 9.04 -10.60 7.82
C GLU A 134 7.56 -10.26 7.68
N VAL A 135 7.25 -9.00 7.45
CA VAL A 135 5.88 -8.49 7.34
C VAL A 135 5.77 -7.54 6.17
N TYR A 136 4.90 -7.82 5.21
CA TYR A 136 4.72 -7.00 4.01
C TYR A 136 3.53 -6.07 4.16
N LEU A 137 3.64 -4.87 3.55
CA LEU A 137 2.72 -3.76 3.83
C LEU A 137 1.27 -4.07 3.47
N ALA A 138 1.00 -4.66 2.29
CA ALA A 138 -0.36 -4.92 1.84
C ALA A 138 -1.14 -5.88 2.76
N PRO A 139 -0.60 -7.07 3.14
CA PRO A 139 -1.28 -7.93 4.12
C PRO A 139 -1.44 -7.29 5.50
N CYS A 140 -0.47 -6.47 5.95
CA CYS A 140 -0.58 -5.76 7.23
C CYS A 140 -1.68 -4.71 7.22
N PHE A 141 -1.79 -3.96 6.12
CA PHE A 141 -2.85 -2.97 5.94
C PHE A 141 -4.23 -3.66 5.96
N GLY A 142 -4.36 -4.75 5.20
CA GLY A 142 -5.58 -5.56 5.16
C GLY A 142 -5.96 -6.13 6.52
N LEU A 143 -5.02 -6.75 7.23
CA LEU A 143 -5.27 -7.27 8.59
C LEU A 143 -5.77 -6.17 9.53
N THR A 144 -5.17 -4.99 9.46
CA THR A 144 -5.58 -3.83 10.25
C THR A 144 -6.98 -3.35 9.88
N ALA A 145 -7.29 -3.28 8.58
CA ALA A 145 -8.61 -2.93 8.08
C ALA A 145 -9.68 -3.92 8.55
N GLY A 146 -9.39 -5.23 8.51
CA GLY A 146 -10.27 -6.27 9.03
C GLY A 146 -10.52 -6.14 10.53
N VAL A 147 -9.50 -5.84 11.33
CA VAL A 147 -9.64 -5.55 12.77
C VAL A 147 -10.52 -4.30 13.03
N LEU A 148 -10.48 -3.32 12.14
CA LEU A 148 -11.31 -2.13 12.19
C LEU A 148 -12.75 -2.37 11.70
N GLY A 149 -13.04 -3.53 11.11
CA GLY A 149 -14.34 -3.85 10.51
C GLY A 149 -14.61 -3.11 9.21
N VAL A 150 -13.56 -2.80 8.45
CA VAL A 150 -13.67 -2.17 7.14
C VAL A 150 -13.87 -3.25 6.07
N GLU A 151 -14.73 -2.94 5.11
CA GLU A 151 -15.05 -3.80 3.98
C GLU A 151 -13.78 -4.04 3.13
N PRO A 152 -13.50 -5.30 2.70
CA PRO A 152 -12.24 -5.69 2.07
C PRO A 152 -11.90 -4.97 0.77
N GLU A 153 -12.87 -4.78 -0.14
CA GLU A 153 -12.67 -4.03 -1.39
C GLU A 153 -12.32 -2.58 -1.09
N PHE A 154 -13.01 -1.96 -0.13
CA PHE A 154 -12.72 -0.60 0.27
C PHE A 154 -11.34 -0.47 0.91
N ALA A 155 -10.93 -1.44 1.75
CA ALA A 155 -9.59 -1.47 2.33
C ALA A 155 -8.51 -1.55 1.23
N ALA A 156 -8.71 -2.41 0.22
CA ALA A 156 -7.81 -2.53 -0.92
C ALA A 156 -7.73 -1.23 -1.75
N ALA A 157 -8.87 -0.57 -2.00
CA ALA A 157 -8.91 0.70 -2.72
C ALA A 157 -8.13 1.80 -1.97
N VAL A 158 -8.30 1.91 -0.67
CA VAL A 158 -7.59 2.88 0.17
C VAL A 158 -6.08 2.57 0.22
N PHE A 159 -5.70 1.30 0.32
CA PHE A 159 -4.32 0.85 0.24
C PHE A 159 -3.67 1.25 -1.09
N LEU A 160 -4.31 0.96 -2.22
CA LEU A 160 -3.82 1.33 -3.55
C LEU A 160 -3.72 2.84 -3.73
N GLN A 161 -4.71 3.59 -3.26
CA GLN A 161 -4.69 5.05 -3.27
C GLN A 161 -3.46 5.60 -2.54
N GLN A 162 -3.16 5.10 -1.35
CA GLN A 162 -2.00 5.51 -0.57
C GLN A 162 -0.69 5.13 -1.25
N SER A 163 -0.59 3.91 -1.82
CA SER A 163 0.57 3.43 -2.55
C SER A 163 0.88 4.32 -3.76
N LEU A 164 -0.14 4.65 -4.57
CA LEU A 164 0.03 5.54 -5.71
C LEU A 164 0.38 6.98 -5.32
N THR A 165 -0.19 7.49 -4.22
CA THR A 165 0.19 8.79 -3.68
C THR A 165 1.68 8.82 -3.33
N SER A 166 2.20 7.75 -2.73
CA SER A 166 3.63 7.62 -2.41
C SER A 166 4.51 7.55 -3.66
N LEU A 167 4.11 6.76 -4.68
CA LEU A 167 4.84 6.68 -5.95
C LEU A 167 4.84 8.03 -6.71
N ILE A 168 3.72 8.73 -6.76
CA ILE A 168 3.63 10.06 -7.39
C ILE A 168 4.49 11.06 -6.63
N SER A 169 4.51 11.03 -5.29
CA SER A 169 5.39 11.88 -4.47
C SER A 169 6.86 11.58 -4.72
N CYS A 170 7.22 10.32 -4.98
CA CYS A 170 8.54 9.94 -5.43
C CYS A 170 8.87 10.56 -6.81
N CYS A 171 7.95 10.44 -7.77
CA CYS A 171 8.11 11.05 -9.10
C CYS A 171 8.25 12.57 -9.06
N GLN A 172 7.60 13.28 -8.13
CA GLN A 172 7.76 14.72 -7.95
C GLN A 172 9.19 15.13 -7.51
N ARG A 173 9.91 14.21 -6.88
CA ARG A 173 11.33 14.43 -6.49
C ARG A 173 12.30 14.09 -7.62
N LEU A 174 11.90 13.22 -8.56
CA LEU A 174 12.72 12.70 -9.65
C LEU A 174 12.49 13.44 -10.98
N LEU A 175 11.30 13.95 -11.20
CA LEU A 175 10.85 14.54 -12.45
C LEU A 175 10.38 15.97 -12.25
N PRO A 176 10.37 16.82 -13.28
CA PRO A 176 9.79 18.16 -13.23
C PRO A 176 8.25 18.09 -13.20
N LEU A 177 7.70 17.40 -12.21
CA LEU A 177 6.27 17.16 -12.00
C LEU A 177 5.71 18.11 -10.93
N GLY A 178 4.97 19.13 -11.37
CA GLY A 178 4.32 20.08 -10.47
C GLY A 178 3.15 19.46 -9.68
N GLN A 179 2.82 20.07 -8.54
CA GLN A 179 1.78 19.57 -7.62
C GLN A 179 0.41 19.40 -8.30
N SER A 180 -0.06 20.40 -9.06
CA SER A 180 -1.37 20.33 -9.75
C SER A 180 -1.42 19.15 -10.72
N ARG A 181 -0.36 18.98 -11.54
CA ARG A 181 -0.29 17.88 -12.51
C ARG A 181 -0.26 16.51 -11.82
N ALA A 182 0.47 16.38 -10.72
CA ALA A 182 0.50 15.17 -9.89
C ALA A 182 -0.89 14.78 -9.39
N HIS A 183 -1.64 15.76 -8.85
CA HIS A 183 -3.01 15.55 -8.38
C HIS A 183 -3.99 15.24 -9.52
N GLU A 184 -3.85 15.87 -10.69
CA GLU A 184 -4.65 15.55 -11.87
C GLU A 184 -4.44 14.10 -12.33
N ILE A 185 -3.19 13.63 -12.38
CA ILE A 185 -2.87 12.22 -12.70
C ILE A 185 -3.54 11.30 -11.68
N LEU A 186 -3.33 11.54 -10.39
CA LEU A 186 -3.92 10.73 -9.33
C LEU A 186 -5.46 10.70 -9.40
N TRP A 187 -6.08 11.83 -9.79
CA TRP A 187 -7.53 11.89 -9.98
C TRP A 187 -8.00 11.02 -11.13
N ARG A 188 -7.30 11.06 -12.28
CA ARG A 188 -7.65 10.24 -13.46
C ARG A 188 -7.45 8.75 -13.23
N LEU A 189 -6.53 8.35 -12.34
CA LEU A 189 -6.29 6.96 -11.98
C LEU A 189 -7.35 6.36 -11.03
N LYS A 190 -8.30 7.15 -10.48
CA LYS A 190 -9.33 6.66 -9.55
C LYS A 190 -10.16 5.48 -10.09
N PRO A 191 -10.64 5.50 -11.35
CA PRO A 191 -11.36 4.35 -11.89
C PRO A 191 -10.51 3.07 -11.94
N SER A 192 -9.23 3.19 -12.32
CA SER A 192 -8.31 2.05 -12.37
C SER A 192 -8.02 1.50 -10.96
N ILE A 193 -7.88 2.37 -9.96
CA ILE A 193 -7.73 1.97 -8.55
C ILE A 193 -8.96 1.18 -8.08
N ALA A 194 -10.16 1.70 -8.34
CA ALA A 194 -11.40 1.06 -7.93
C ALA A 194 -11.56 -0.32 -8.60
N GLU A 195 -11.26 -0.42 -9.89
CA GLU A 195 -11.32 -1.68 -10.61
C GLU A 195 -10.29 -2.69 -10.11
N ALA A 196 -9.05 -2.28 -9.87
CA ALA A 196 -8.02 -3.16 -9.32
C ALA A 196 -8.37 -3.67 -7.91
N ALA A 197 -8.95 -2.81 -7.07
CA ALA A 197 -9.44 -3.19 -5.74
C ALA A 197 -10.57 -4.24 -5.85
N ARG A 198 -11.52 -4.01 -6.75
CA ARG A 198 -12.63 -4.95 -7.02
C ARG A 198 -12.10 -6.30 -7.52
N LEU A 199 -11.18 -6.30 -8.49
CA LEU A 199 -10.56 -7.51 -9.02
C LEU A 199 -9.78 -8.27 -7.95
N GLY A 200 -8.99 -7.55 -7.14
CA GLY A 200 -8.23 -8.13 -6.04
C GLY A 200 -9.16 -8.75 -4.97
N ALA A 201 -10.22 -8.05 -4.59
CA ALA A 201 -11.18 -8.56 -3.60
C ALA A 201 -11.99 -9.76 -4.12
N ALA A 202 -12.28 -9.81 -5.43
CA ALA A 202 -12.97 -10.93 -6.07
C ALA A 202 -12.06 -12.13 -6.37
N ALA A 203 -10.75 -11.98 -6.27
CA ALA A 203 -9.80 -13.05 -6.56
C ALA A 203 -9.87 -14.15 -5.50
N HIS A 204 -9.80 -15.42 -5.96
CA HIS A 204 -9.81 -16.56 -5.05
C HIS A 204 -8.39 -16.85 -4.55
N PRO A 205 -8.15 -17.03 -3.23
CA PRO A 205 -6.83 -17.25 -2.67
C PRO A 205 -6.08 -18.47 -3.21
N ASP A 206 -6.82 -19.52 -3.59
CA ASP A 206 -6.23 -20.78 -4.09
C ASP A 206 -5.94 -20.74 -5.60
N LEU A 207 -6.26 -19.65 -6.30
CA LEU A 207 -5.98 -19.51 -7.72
C LEU A 207 -4.78 -18.58 -7.96
N PRO A 208 -3.92 -18.91 -8.93
CA PRO A 208 -2.75 -18.08 -9.22
C PRO A 208 -3.18 -16.71 -9.73
N LEU A 209 -2.64 -15.67 -9.11
CA LEU A 209 -2.77 -14.29 -9.59
C LEU A 209 -1.58 -14.00 -10.52
N PRO A 210 -1.81 -13.68 -11.79
CA PRO A 210 -0.73 -13.23 -12.67
C PRO A 210 -0.21 -11.88 -12.19
N CYS A 211 1.10 -11.69 -12.28
CA CYS A 211 1.75 -10.40 -12.11
C CYS A 211 3.05 -10.46 -12.92
N PHE A 212 3.19 -9.59 -13.87
CA PHE A 212 4.34 -9.56 -14.78
C PHE A 212 4.87 -8.14 -14.94
N THR A 213 5.83 -7.77 -14.10
CA THR A 213 6.42 -6.43 -14.04
C THR A 213 7.94 -6.43 -14.27
N PRO A 214 8.46 -7.07 -15.34
CA PRO A 214 9.90 -7.28 -15.49
C PRO A 214 10.69 -5.97 -15.58
N LEU A 215 10.11 -4.91 -16.15
CA LEU A 215 10.75 -3.61 -16.23
C LEU A 215 10.97 -3.00 -14.83
N LEU A 216 9.95 -3.06 -13.97
CA LEU A 216 10.01 -2.55 -12.61
C LEU A 216 10.96 -3.38 -11.74
N ASP A 217 10.91 -4.71 -11.87
CA ASP A 217 11.77 -5.63 -11.13
C ASP A 217 13.24 -5.44 -11.50
N LEU A 218 13.54 -5.32 -12.79
CA LEU A 218 14.90 -5.03 -13.27
C LEU A 218 15.39 -3.65 -12.84
N ALA A 219 14.53 -2.63 -12.88
CA ALA A 219 14.86 -1.29 -12.42
C ALA A 219 15.17 -1.27 -10.92
N SER A 220 14.35 -1.96 -10.12
CA SER A 220 14.59 -2.11 -8.68
C SER A 220 15.89 -2.89 -8.40
N ALA A 221 16.17 -3.96 -9.16
CA ALA A 221 17.40 -4.74 -9.01
C ALA A 221 18.67 -3.96 -9.42
N ARG A 222 18.56 -2.97 -10.32
CA ARG A 222 19.66 -2.08 -10.75
C ARG A 222 19.91 -0.92 -9.79
N HIS A 223 18.95 -0.56 -8.95
CA HIS A 223 19.01 0.60 -8.08
C HIS A 223 20.27 0.65 -7.21
N PRO A 224 20.81 -0.45 -6.62
CA PRO A 224 22.05 -0.42 -5.84
C PRO A 224 23.28 0.06 -6.62
N GLY A 225 23.26 -0.08 -7.95
CA GLY A 225 24.34 0.30 -8.85
C GLY A 225 24.30 1.76 -9.33
N LEU A 226 23.31 2.56 -8.93
CA LEU A 226 23.22 3.96 -9.30
C LEU A 226 24.35 4.78 -8.66
N HIS A 227 24.96 5.69 -9.42
CA HIS A 227 26.03 6.55 -8.92
C HIS A 227 25.57 7.54 -7.85
N THR A 228 24.37 8.08 -8.03
CA THR A 228 23.72 8.98 -7.07
C THR A 228 22.36 8.42 -6.73
N ARG A 229 22.01 8.38 -5.45
CA ARG A 229 20.72 7.88 -4.98
C ARG A 229 20.05 8.89 -4.07
N LEU A 230 18.82 9.26 -4.39
CA LEU A 230 17.94 10.06 -3.54
C LEU A 230 17.13 9.18 -2.58
N PHE A 231 16.99 7.90 -2.92
CA PHE A 231 16.19 6.93 -2.19
C PHE A 231 17.07 5.79 -1.64
N ILE A 232 16.55 5.08 -0.66
CA ILE A 232 17.24 3.91 -0.08
C ILE A 232 17.07 2.70 -1.03
N SER A 233 15.89 2.62 -1.68
CA SER A 233 15.56 1.56 -2.65
C SER A 233 14.57 2.06 -3.69
#